data_d381b431c040157033087e02b522b140
#
_entry.id   d381b431c040157033087e02b522b140
#
_cell.length_a   1.000
_cell.length_b   1.000
_cell.length_c   1.000
_cell.angle_alpha   90.00
_cell.angle_beta   90.00
_cell.angle_gamma   90.00
#
_symmetry.space_group_name_H-M   'P 1'
#
loop_
_entity.id
_entity.type
_entity.pdbx_description
1 polymer ?
#
loop_
_entity_poly.entity_id
_entity_poly.type
_entity_poly.pdbx_seq_one_letter_code
_entity_poly.pdbx_strand_id
1 'polypeptide(L)'
;IGCVEELDKAFNWAEKYGLQILIDLHTAPEGQNGFDNGGICGVCKWSKNPEEVEFVLTVLERLAKRYGKRKGLWGIEVLNEPITESVWELFDVPNRYPAVDKEMAAGSGPNTLAFLRIFYQEAYDRIRKYMPKEKYVVIHDGFVLTAWKDFMREEKYVDVVLDTHQYLMMAEAAGCEQTIEGYTCFVKEHYEKEIEEMEKYFPVICGEWCLFNSLACGCDTKGGQSVLNGVDGAKEERLTLDEKNEIYRAVADAQLQAWQKGSGYFYWSYKLLTDTVNENGWLGWDSWDLGRCVDFKWFPTQKKN
;
A
#
# COMPACT_ATOMS: atom_id res chain seq x y z
N ILE A 1 -2.56 15.81 16.61
CA ILE A 1 -1.92 16.22 17.87
C ILE A 1 -1.66 15.03 18.80
N GLY A 2 -2.38 13.93 18.79
CA GLY A 2 -2.16 12.73 19.61
C GLY A 2 -1.27 11.64 19.01
N CYS A 3 -1.02 11.67 17.70
CA CYS A 3 -0.33 10.61 16.98
C CYS A 3 1.07 10.26 17.54
N VAL A 4 1.86 11.27 17.91
CA VAL A 4 3.24 11.06 18.36
C VAL A 4 3.29 10.32 19.70
N GLU A 5 2.36 10.62 20.62
CA GLU A 5 2.29 9.94 21.92
C GLU A 5 1.88 8.48 21.77
N GLU A 6 0.96 8.17 20.85
CA GLU A 6 0.56 6.80 20.54
C GLU A 6 1.68 6.04 19.83
N LEU A 7 2.42 6.70 18.93
CA LEU A 7 3.59 6.11 18.30
C LEU A 7 4.70 5.79 19.32
N ASP A 8 4.91 6.67 20.31
CA ASP A 8 5.84 6.39 21.42
C ASP A 8 5.44 5.12 22.20
N LYS A 9 4.14 4.93 22.45
CA LYS A 9 3.62 3.71 23.11
C LYS A 9 3.83 2.49 22.21
N ALA A 10 3.56 2.61 20.90
CA ALA A 10 3.78 1.53 19.94
C ALA A 10 5.25 1.08 19.94
N PHE A 11 6.20 2.00 19.96
CA PHE A 11 7.62 1.68 20.09
C PHE A 11 7.95 0.94 21.38
N ASN A 12 7.36 1.34 22.51
CA ASN A 12 7.57 0.68 23.77
C ASN A 12 7.03 -0.77 23.74
N TRP A 13 5.88 -0.99 23.12
CA TRP A 13 5.33 -2.34 22.93
C TRP A 13 6.16 -3.17 21.97
N ALA A 14 6.57 -2.62 20.83
CA ALA A 14 7.39 -3.31 19.86
C ALA A 14 8.70 -3.78 20.49
N GLU A 15 9.41 -2.90 21.18
CA GLU A 15 10.66 -3.24 21.88
C GLU A 15 10.46 -4.27 23.00
N LYS A 16 9.34 -4.22 23.72
CA LYS A 16 8.99 -5.19 24.74
C LYS A 16 8.74 -6.59 24.20
N TYR A 17 8.10 -6.67 23.04
CA TYR A 17 7.69 -7.94 22.44
C TYR A 17 8.60 -8.41 21.31
N GLY A 18 9.71 -7.74 21.05
CA GLY A 18 10.67 -8.11 20.01
C GLY A 18 10.16 -7.87 18.59
N LEU A 19 9.24 -6.92 18.42
CA LEU A 19 8.73 -6.47 17.12
C LEU A 19 9.50 -5.25 16.63
N GLN A 20 9.44 -5.01 15.32
CA GLN A 20 10.01 -3.82 14.69
C GLN A 20 8.90 -3.01 14.00
N ILE A 21 9.14 -1.72 13.86
CA ILE A 21 8.21 -0.75 13.28
C ILE A 21 8.83 -0.15 12.02
N LEU A 22 8.11 -0.21 10.92
CA LEU A 22 8.29 0.69 9.78
C LEU A 22 7.36 1.90 10.01
N ILE A 23 7.92 3.10 10.09
CA ILE A 23 7.12 4.33 10.12
C ILE A 23 6.79 4.68 8.67
N ASP A 24 5.52 4.77 8.34
CA ASP A 24 5.04 5.29 7.08
C ASP A 24 4.50 6.72 7.25
N LEU A 25 4.96 7.65 6.40
CA LEU A 25 4.35 8.97 6.28
C LEU A 25 3.19 8.87 5.29
N HIS A 26 1.99 8.65 5.81
CA HIS A 26 0.85 8.23 5.00
C HIS A 26 0.22 9.33 4.14
N THR A 27 0.34 10.60 4.53
CA THR A 27 -0.25 11.72 3.78
C THR A 27 0.66 12.93 3.72
N ALA A 28 0.60 13.66 2.62
CA ALA A 28 1.22 14.96 2.44
C ALA A 28 0.15 16.07 2.35
N PRO A 29 0.45 17.30 2.80
CA PRO A 29 -0.44 18.44 2.58
C PRO A 29 -0.79 18.59 1.10
N GLU A 30 -1.99 19.03 0.80
CA GLU A 30 -2.49 19.15 -0.58
C GLU A 30 -2.52 17.82 -1.39
N GLY A 31 -2.34 16.67 -0.72
CA GLY A 31 -2.46 15.33 -1.29
C GLY A 31 -1.37 14.94 -2.28
N GLN A 32 -0.91 13.69 -2.18
CA GLN A 32 0.11 13.11 -3.05
C GLN A 32 -0.46 12.16 -4.12
N ASN A 33 -1.75 11.78 -4.03
CA ASN A 33 -2.36 10.82 -4.95
C ASN A 33 -3.80 11.15 -5.36
N GLY A 34 -4.53 11.96 -4.60
CA GLY A 34 -5.94 12.25 -4.86
C GLY A 34 -6.91 11.15 -4.46
N PHE A 35 -6.42 10.06 -3.84
CA PHE A 35 -7.26 8.99 -3.31
C PHE A 35 -7.99 9.44 -2.04
N ASP A 36 -8.98 8.68 -1.61
CA ASP A 36 -9.69 8.91 -0.35
C ASP A 36 -8.80 8.69 0.88
N ASN A 37 -7.77 7.83 0.77
CA ASN A 37 -6.76 7.60 1.80
C ASN A 37 -5.65 8.67 1.84
N GLY A 38 -5.56 9.54 0.85
CA GLY A 38 -4.54 10.61 0.76
C GLY A 38 -4.84 11.87 1.58
N GLY A 39 -5.85 11.82 2.45
CA GLY A 39 -6.23 12.91 3.34
C GLY A 39 -7.26 13.88 2.76
N ILE A 40 -7.15 14.27 1.50
CA ILE A 40 -8.12 15.13 0.80
C ILE A 40 -8.49 14.50 -0.54
N CYS A 41 -9.64 13.83 -0.58
CA CYS A 41 -10.13 13.15 -1.77
C CYS A 41 -10.20 14.09 -2.99
N GLY A 42 -9.68 13.63 -4.12
CA GLY A 42 -9.66 14.37 -5.38
C GLY A 42 -8.61 15.48 -5.49
N VAL A 43 -7.78 15.69 -4.46
CA VAL A 43 -6.72 16.70 -4.47
C VAL A 43 -5.35 16.04 -4.57
N CYS A 44 -4.57 16.42 -5.56
CA CYS A 44 -3.20 15.95 -5.78
C CYS A 44 -2.33 17.10 -6.28
N LYS A 45 -1.82 17.92 -5.34
CA LYS A 45 -1.05 19.14 -5.64
C LYS A 45 0.25 19.28 -4.83
N TRP A 46 0.48 18.39 -3.87
CA TRP A 46 1.65 18.45 -2.99
C TRP A 46 2.96 18.70 -3.76
N SER A 47 3.24 17.95 -4.80
CA SER A 47 4.47 18.08 -5.59
C SER A 47 4.61 19.39 -6.37
N LYS A 48 3.53 20.16 -6.47
CA LYS A 48 3.49 21.43 -7.17
C LYS A 48 3.72 22.64 -6.26
N ASN A 49 3.73 22.40 -4.95
CA ASN A 49 3.95 23.41 -3.92
C ASN A 49 5.27 23.16 -3.19
N PRO A 50 6.35 23.92 -3.50
CA PRO A 50 7.66 23.72 -2.87
C PRO A 50 7.66 23.90 -1.34
N GLU A 51 6.75 24.71 -0.78
CA GLU A 51 6.65 24.91 0.67
C GLU A 51 6.11 23.65 1.36
N GLU A 52 5.14 22.99 0.75
CA GLU A 52 4.58 21.74 1.27
C GLU A 52 5.54 20.55 1.10
N VAL A 53 6.34 20.55 0.05
CA VAL A 53 7.43 19.58 -0.12
C VAL A 53 8.46 19.75 0.98
N GLU A 54 8.88 20.99 1.27
CA GLU A 54 9.83 21.29 2.36
C GLU A 54 9.22 20.95 3.73
N PHE A 55 7.94 21.15 3.91
CA PHE A 55 7.25 20.73 5.14
C PHE A 55 7.33 19.22 5.34
N VAL A 56 7.05 18.41 4.30
CA VAL A 56 7.15 16.95 4.35
C VAL A 56 8.59 16.51 4.68
N LEU A 57 9.59 17.08 4.02
CA LEU A 57 11.01 16.81 4.30
C LEU A 57 11.38 17.15 5.76
N THR A 58 10.86 18.24 6.28
CA THR A 58 11.03 18.62 7.69
C THR A 58 10.38 17.62 8.65
N VAL A 59 9.20 17.10 8.32
CA VAL A 59 8.52 16.06 9.12
C VAL A 59 9.37 14.79 9.15
N LEU A 60 9.87 14.32 8.00
CA LEU A 60 10.75 13.16 7.91
C LEU A 60 12.03 13.32 8.74
N GLU A 61 12.66 14.50 8.68
CA GLU A 61 13.84 14.82 9.50
C GLU A 61 13.51 14.74 10.99
N ARG A 62 12.34 15.25 11.42
CA ARG A 62 11.88 15.19 12.82
C ARG A 62 11.59 13.75 13.27
N LEU A 63 10.98 12.94 12.42
CA LEU A 63 10.75 11.52 12.71
C LEU A 63 12.07 10.78 12.87
N ALA A 64 13.02 10.98 11.95
CA ALA A 64 14.35 10.38 12.05
C ALA A 64 15.11 10.82 13.30
N LYS A 65 15.02 12.10 13.67
CA LYS A 65 15.62 12.63 14.90
C LYS A 65 15.03 12.01 16.16
N ARG A 66 13.71 11.78 16.18
CA ARG A 66 13.01 11.21 17.35
C ARG A 66 13.21 9.72 17.47
N TYR A 67 13.05 8.99 16.38
CA TYR A 67 12.94 7.53 16.38
C TYR A 67 14.16 6.82 15.78
N GLY A 68 15.02 7.51 15.04
CA GLY A 68 16.10 6.90 14.28
C GLY A 68 17.02 5.97 15.10
N LYS A 69 17.18 6.22 16.39
CA LYS A 69 18.01 5.40 17.30
C LYS A 69 17.22 4.40 18.15
N ARG A 70 15.89 4.33 17.99
CA ARG A 70 15.06 3.33 18.72
C ARG A 70 15.38 1.93 18.23
N LYS A 71 15.53 0.98 19.15
CA LYS A 71 15.80 -0.43 18.81
C LYS A 71 14.66 -1.05 17.99
N GLY A 72 13.43 -0.66 18.30
CA GLY A 72 12.24 -1.12 17.62
C GLY A 72 12.02 -0.51 16.24
N LEU A 73 12.84 0.46 15.78
CA LEU A 73 12.72 0.99 14.44
C LEU A 73 13.36 0.04 13.43
N TRP A 74 12.62 -0.39 12.41
CA TRP A 74 13.12 -1.08 11.23
C TRP A 74 13.52 -0.07 10.14
N GLY A 75 12.62 0.88 9.85
CA GLY A 75 12.86 1.89 8.83
C GLY A 75 11.85 3.03 8.87
N ILE A 76 12.05 3.99 7.97
CA ILE A 76 11.12 5.08 7.70
C ILE A 76 10.77 5.05 6.21
N GLU A 77 9.50 4.95 5.89
CA GLU A 77 8.96 5.15 4.56
C GLU A 77 8.70 6.64 4.34
N VAL A 78 9.20 7.09 3.20
CA VAL A 78 9.31 8.52 2.91
C VAL A 78 7.95 9.15 2.64
N LEU A 79 7.11 8.46 1.87
CA LEU A 79 5.73 8.88 1.58
C LEU A 79 4.94 7.73 0.97
N ASN A 80 3.76 7.48 1.52
CA ASN A 80 2.81 6.51 1.02
C ASN A 80 2.23 6.93 -0.34
N GLU A 81 2.24 6.04 -1.30
CA GLU A 81 1.49 6.09 -2.58
C GLU A 81 1.52 7.43 -3.33
N PRO A 82 2.68 8.05 -3.59
CA PRO A 82 2.72 9.21 -4.47
C PRO A 82 2.47 8.76 -5.92
N ILE A 83 1.26 8.99 -6.42
CA ILE A 83 0.80 8.46 -7.71
C ILE A 83 1.54 9.05 -8.90
N THR A 84 1.90 8.20 -9.87
CA THR A 84 2.47 8.60 -11.15
C THR A 84 1.41 8.68 -12.26
N GLU A 85 1.80 9.22 -13.42
CA GLU A 85 0.89 9.52 -14.54
C GLU A 85 0.15 8.28 -15.05
N SER A 86 0.86 7.15 -15.23
CA SER A 86 0.28 5.91 -15.75
C SER A 86 -0.87 5.38 -14.88
N VAL A 87 -0.74 5.45 -13.56
CA VAL A 87 -1.78 4.98 -12.64
C VAL A 87 -2.87 6.03 -12.43
N TRP A 88 -2.52 7.33 -12.50
CA TRP A 88 -3.49 8.40 -12.51
C TRP A 88 -4.51 8.24 -13.64
N GLU A 89 -4.03 7.88 -14.84
CA GLU A 89 -4.87 7.62 -16.01
C GLU A 89 -5.62 6.28 -15.89
N LEU A 90 -4.93 5.20 -15.50
CA LEU A 90 -5.51 3.86 -15.35
C LEU A 90 -6.71 3.86 -14.40
N PHE A 91 -6.61 4.59 -13.30
CA PHE A 91 -7.68 4.67 -12.30
C PHE A 91 -8.69 5.78 -12.58
N ASP A 92 -8.47 6.60 -13.60
CA ASP A 92 -9.33 7.76 -13.85
C ASP A 92 -9.60 8.55 -12.56
N VAL A 93 -8.51 8.89 -11.85
CA VAL A 93 -8.55 9.44 -10.49
C VAL A 93 -9.54 10.59 -10.33
N PRO A 94 -9.63 11.57 -11.26
CA PRO A 94 -10.56 12.69 -11.11
C PRO A 94 -12.04 12.28 -11.08
N ASN A 95 -12.42 11.22 -11.79
CA ASN A 95 -13.79 10.73 -11.83
C ASN A 95 -14.08 9.73 -10.71
N ARG A 96 -13.10 8.92 -10.37
CA ARG A 96 -13.23 7.88 -9.34
C ARG A 96 -13.23 8.47 -7.93
N TYR A 97 -12.42 9.50 -7.71
CA TYR A 97 -12.28 10.20 -6.43
C TYR A 97 -12.68 11.68 -6.60
N PRO A 98 -13.95 11.96 -6.84
CA PRO A 98 -14.40 13.32 -7.11
C PRO A 98 -14.19 14.22 -5.89
N ALA A 99 -13.50 15.33 -6.10
CA ALA A 99 -13.26 16.29 -5.04
C ALA A 99 -14.58 16.93 -4.57
N VAL A 100 -14.73 17.05 -3.24
CA VAL A 100 -15.83 17.79 -2.62
C VAL A 100 -15.69 19.30 -2.91
N ASP A 101 -14.47 19.82 -2.79
CA ASP A 101 -14.12 21.19 -3.11
C ASP A 101 -13.38 21.25 -4.46
N LYS A 102 -14.10 21.65 -5.51
CA LYS A 102 -13.57 21.73 -6.86
C LYS A 102 -12.55 22.87 -7.04
N GLU A 103 -12.65 23.93 -6.26
CA GLU A 103 -11.70 25.04 -6.29
C GLU A 103 -10.36 24.58 -5.68
N MET A 104 -10.40 23.91 -4.55
CA MET A 104 -9.22 23.30 -3.94
C MET A 104 -8.57 22.27 -4.86
N ALA A 105 -9.36 21.48 -5.57
CA ALA A 105 -8.85 20.46 -6.51
C ALA A 105 -8.33 21.02 -7.83
N ALA A 106 -8.61 22.28 -8.13
CA ALA A 106 -8.16 22.89 -9.37
C ALA A 106 -6.63 22.81 -9.50
N GLY A 107 -6.14 22.31 -10.66
CA GLY A 107 -4.72 22.08 -10.89
C GLY A 107 -4.15 20.79 -10.31
N SER A 108 -4.96 19.90 -9.72
CA SER A 108 -4.54 18.54 -9.33
C SER A 108 -4.02 17.76 -10.52
N GLY A 109 -3.09 16.86 -10.26
CA GLY A 109 -2.51 15.96 -11.27
C GLY A 109 -1.37 15.13 -10.68
N PRO A 110 -0.94 14.09 -11.38
CA PRO A 110 0.04 13.12 -10.89
C PRO A 110 1.42 13.74 -10.62
N ASN A 111 2.22 13.01 -9.86
CA ASN A 111 3.63 13.32 -9.65
C ASN A 111 4.46 12.77 -10.82
N THR A 112 5.49 13.49 -11.22
CA THR A 112 6.44 12.98 -12.21
C THR A 112 7.51 12.10 -11.55
N LEU A 113 7.99 11.07 -12.24
CA LEU A 113 9.11 10.27 -11.75
C LEU A 113 10.36 11.13 -11.50
N ALA A 114 10.60 12.13 -12.32
CA ALA A 114 11.73 13.05 -12.14
C ALA A 114 11.64 13.81 -10.82
N PHE A 115 10.45 14.29 -10.46
CA PHE A 115 10.22 14.93 -9.18
C PHE A 115 10.42 13.95 -8.01
N LEU A 116 9.82 12.74 -8.08
CA LEU A 116 9.95 11.74 -7.02
C LEU A 116 11.41 11.33 -6.80
N ARG A 117 12.21 11.19 -7.86
CA ARG A 117 13.65 10.89 -7.74
C ARG A 117 14.39 11.97 -6.95
N ILE A 118 14.14 13.24 -7.22
CA ILE A 118 14.75 14.36 -6.48
C ILE A 118 14.29 14.35 -5.02
N PHE A 119 13.00 14.22 -4.80
CA PHE A 119 12.40 14.21 -3.46
C PHE A 119 12.94 13.04 -2.60
N TYR A 120 13.04 11.84 -3.15
CA TYR A 120 13.55 10.67 -2.41
C TYR A 120 15.04 10.79 -2.06
N GLN A 121 15.85 11.37 -2.95
CA GLN A 121 17.27 11.63 -2.65
C GLN A 121 17.41 12.64 -1.51
N GLU A 122 16.64 13.71 -1.53
CA GLU A 122 16.67 14.72 -0.49
C GLU A 122 16.12 14.18 0.84
N ALA A 123 15.03 13.43 0.81
CA ALA A 123 14.48 12.77 1.99
C ALA A 123 15.48 11.78 2.61
N TYR A 124 16.17 10.99 1.78
CA TYR A 124 17.24 10.11 2.24
C TYR A 124 18.32 10.87 2.97
N ASP A 125 18.85 11.94 2.36
CA ASP A 125 19.93 12.75 2.95
C ASP A 125 19.48 13.39 4.28
N ARG A 126 18.22 13.83 4.40
CA ARG A 126 17.63 14.36 5.65
C ARG A 126 17.49 13.32 6.74
N ILE A 127 16.96 12.16 6.41
CA ILE A 127 16.75 11.03 7.33
C ILE A 127 18.10 10.55 7.85
N ARG A 128 19.11 10.40 6.99
CA ARG A 128 20.43 9.88 7.34
C ARG A 128 21.24 10.77 8.27
N LYS A 129 20.87 12.03 8.45
CA LYS A 129 21.49 12.90 9.48
C LYS A 129 21.28 12.36 10.91
N TYR A 130 20.22 11.61 11.14
CA TYR A 130 19.81 11.17 12.48
C TYR A 130 19.61 9.67 12.61
N MET A 131 19.32 8.99 11.52
CA MET A 131 19.06 7.56 11.48
C MET A 131 20.32 6.80 11.05
N PRO A 132 20.81 5.82 11.86
CA PRO A 132 21.99 5.02 11.51
C PRO A 132 21.76 4.19 10.25
N LYS A 133 22.87 3.77 9.61
CA LYS A 133 22.81 3.08 8.31
C LYS A 133 22.12 1.72 8.36
N GLU A 134 22.14 1.05 9.51
CA GLU A 134 21.53 -0.26 9.71
C GLU A 134 19.98 -0.24 9.75
N LYS A 135 19.39 0.94 9.62
CA LYS A 135 17.95 1.14 9.49
C LYS A 135 17.60 1.49 8.05
N TYR A 136 16.46 1.04 7.60
CA TYR A 136 16.06 1.20 6.21
C TYR A 136 15.40 2.54 5.92
N VAL A 137 15.69 3.11 4.77
CA VAL A 137 14.88 4.17 4.14
C VAL A 137 14.06 3.50 3.06
N VAL A 138 12.74 3.57 3.21
CA VAL A 138 11.81 2.94 2.29
C VAL A 138 11.24 3.99 1.35
N ILE A 139 11.21 3.71 0.07
CA ILE A 139 10.63 4.57 -0.96
C ILE A 139 9.54 3.80 -1.70
N HIS A 140 8.39 4.42 -1.90
CA HIS A 140 7.30 3.83 -2.65
C HIS A 140 7.55 3.91 -4.16
N ASP A 141 7.19 2.88 -4.90
CA ASP A 141 7.43 2.76 -6.34
C ASP A 141 6.60 3.72 -7.22
N GLY A 142 5.62 4.43 -6.65
CA GLY A 142 4.69 5.27 -7.42
C GLY A 142 3.83 4.46 -8.39
N PHE A 143 3.66 3.17 -8.11
CA PHE A 143 2.98 2.15 -8.93
C PHE A 143 3.65 1.87 -10.28
N VAL A 144 4.95 2.08 -10.38
CA VAL A 144 5.75 1.81 -11.59
C VAL A 144 7.07 1.13 -11.20
N LEU A 145 6.96 -0.03 -10.57
CA LEU A 145 8.04 -0.75 -9.89
C LEU A 145 9.31 -0.85 -10.74
N THR A 146 9.21 -1.20 -12.00
CA THR A 146 10.37 -1.43 -12.87
C THR A 146 11.08 -0.14 -13.34
N ALA A 147 10.50 1.03 -13.06
CA ALA A 147 11.09 2.32 -13.45
C ALA A 147 12.26 2.77 -12.57
N TRP A 148 12.58 2.02 -11.50
CA TRP A 148 13.58 2.41 -10.50
C TRP A 148 14.93 1.69 -10.64
N LYS A 149 15.13 0.87 -11.67
CA LYS A 149 16.34 0.01 -11.85
C LYS A 149 17.67 0.76 -11.76
N ASP A 150 17.72 1.99 -12.23
CA ASP A 150 18.92 2.84 -12.30
C ASP A 150 18.98 3.92 -11.20
N PHE A 151 18.06 3.86 -10.23
CA PHE A 151 17.94 4.88 -9.19
C PHE A 151 18.73 4.52 -7.93
N MET A 152 19.34 5.53 -7.28
CA MET A 152 20.11 5.37 -6.02
C MET A 152 21.16 4.24 -6.07
N ARG A 153 21.93 4.16 -7.16
CA ARG A 153 22.96 3.12 -7.35
C ARG A 153 24.34 3.53 -6.83
N GLU A 154 24.51 4.79 -6.44
CA GLU A 154 25.77 5.30 -5.89
C GLU A 154 26.01 4.72 -4.48
N GLU A 155 27.29 4.52 -4.12
CA GLU A 155 27.72 3.94 -2.83
C GLU A 155 27.20 4.67 -1.58
N LYS A 156 26.81 5.94 -1.73
CA LYS A 156 26.26 6.71 -0.61
C LYS A 156 24.86 6.22 -0.18
N TYR A 157 24.10 5.63 -1.10
CA TYR A 157 22.75 5.14 -0.83
C TYR A 157 22.81 3.69 -0.34
N VAL A 158 22.76 3.52 0.97
CA VAL A 158 22.77 2.20 1.63
C VAL A 158 21.45 1.95 2.32
N ASP A 159 21.06 0.67 2.38
CA ASP A 159 19.85 0.22 3.08
C ASP A 159 18.58 0.99 2.62
N VAL A 160 18.45 1.13 1.30
CA VAL A 160 17.24 1.63 0.64
C VAL A 160 16.40 0.43 0.22
N VAL A 161 15.13 0.44 0.59
CA VAL A 161 14.13 -0.58 0.24
C VAL A 161 13.11 0.06 -0.69
N LEU A 162 12.73 -0.67 -1.73
CA LEU A 162 11.65 -0.25 -2.64
C LEU A 162 10.35 -0.92 -2.20
N ASP A 163 9.33 -0.11 -1.96
CA ASP A 163 8.01 -0.58 -1.60
C ASP A 163 7.07 -0.53 -2.81
N THR A 164 6.24 -1.56 -2.92
CA THR A 164 5.17 -1.64 -3.92
C THR A 164 3.88 -2.08 -3.25
N HIS A 165 2.75 -1.50 -3.67
CA HIS A 165 1.42 -1.88 -3.20
C HIS A 165 0.71 -2.66 -4.30
N GLN A 166 0.32 -3.90 -3.99
CA GLN A 166 -0.20 -4.83 -4.98
C GLN A 166 -1.56 -5.38 -4.56
N TYR A 167 -2.60 -4.77 -5.07
CA TYR A 167 -3.98 -5.18 -4.83
C TYR A 167 -4.58 -5.87 -6.05
N LEU A 168 -5.40 -6.91 -5.85
CA LEU A 168 -6.11 -7.58 -6.95
C LEU A 168 -7.09 -6.63 -7.68
N MET A 169 -7.60 -5.61 -7.00
CA MET A 169 -8.40 -4.57 -7.64
C MET A 169 -7.60 -3.77 -8.71
N MET A 170 -6.29 -3.63 -8.53
CA MET A 170 -5.44 -3.01 -9.55
C MET A 170 -5.26 -3.95 -10.74
N ALA A 171 -5.12 -5.25 -10.47
CA ALA A 171 -5.11 -6.27 -11.52
C ALA A 171 -6.42 -6.25 -12.33
N GLU A 172 -7.57 -6.13 -11.67
CA GLU A 172 -8.89 -6.00 -12.31
C GLU A 172 -8.97 -4.74 -13.17
N ALA A 173 -8.49 -3.60 -12.68
CA ALA A 173 -8.43 -2.35 -13.46
C ALA A 173 -7.51 -2.47 -14.68
N ALA A 174 -6.46 -3.28 -14.59
CA ALA A 174 -5.56 -3.61 -15.69
C ALA A 174 -6.11 -4.71 -16.64
N GLY A 175 -7.35 -5.17 -16.43
CA GLY A 175 -8.02 -6.13 -17.30
C GLY A 175 -7.85 -7.60 -16.92
N CYS A 176 -7.41 -7.89 -15.70
CA CYS A 176 -7.38 -9.25 -15.16
C CYS A 176 -8.78 -9.86 -15.16
N GLU A 177 -8.90 -11.07 -15.65
CA GLU A 177 -10.16 -11.82 -15.60
C GLU A 177 -10.53 -12.15 -14.15
N GLN A 178 -11.78 -11.88 -13.77
CA GLN A 178 -12.30 -12.12 -12.41
C GLN A 178 -12.66 -13.59 -12.20
N THR A 179 -11.63 -14.44 -12.29
CA THR A 179 -11.68 -15.88 -12.02
C THR A 179 -10.48 -16.27 -11.15
N ILE A 180 -10.54 -17.42 -10.48
CA ILE A 180 -9.38 -17.94 -9.73
C ILE A 180 -8.16 -18.04 -10.64
N GLU A 181 -8.31 -18.60 -11.83
CA GLU A 181 -7.24 -18.76 -12.80
C GLU A 181 -6.70 -17.38 -13.27
N GLY A 182 -7.60 -16.45 -13.58
CA GLY A 182 -7.23 -15.10 -13.98
C GLY A 182 -6.37 -14.40 -12.92
N TYR A 183 -6.81 -14.36 -11.66
CA TYR A 183 -6.04 -13.76 -10.58
C TYR A 183 -4.70 -14.44 -10.33
N THR A 184 -4.68 -15.77 -10.24
CA THR A 184 -3.45 -16.51 -9.95
C THR A 184 -2.44 -16.40 -11.09
N CYS A 185 -2.91 -16.41 -12.33
CA CYS A 185 -2.08 -16.17 -13.51
C CYS A 185 -1.53 -14.73 -13.51
N PHE A 186 -2.39 -13.72 -13.28
CA PHE A 186 -1.95 -12.32 -13.26
C PHE A 186 -0.90 -12.06 -12.18
N VAL A 187 -1.12 -12.54 -10.97
CA VAL A 187 -0.16 -12.40 -9.86
C VAL A 187 1.18 -13.01 -10.24
N LYS A 188 1.19 -14.19 -10.83
CA LYS A 188 2.42 -14.88 -11.22
C LYS A 188 3.13 -14.21 -12.41
N GLU A 189 2.38 -13.80 -13.43
CA GLU A 189 2.96 -13.28 -14.68
C GLU A 189 3.36 -11.81 -14.58
N HIS A 190 2.79 -11.06 -13.64
CA HIS A 190 3.08 -9.64 -13.44
C HIS A 190 3.76 -9.41 -12.09
N TYR A 191 3.05 -9.53 -10.98
CA TYR A 191 3.56 -9.14 -9.65
C TYR A 191 4.80 -9.94 -9.24
N GLU A 192 4.76 -11.28 -9.35
CA GLU A 192 5.89 -12.14 -8.99
C GLU A 192 7.13 -11.82 -9.83
N LYS A 193 6.96 -11.71 -11.16
CA LYS A 193 8.07 -11.43 -12.07
C LYS A 193 8.67 -10.05 -11.88
N GLU A 194 7.84 -9.04 -11.65
CA GLU A 194 8.33 -7.68 -11.41
C GLU A 194 9.11 -7.58 -10.11
N ILE A 195 8.63 -8.21 -9.03
CA ILE A 195 9.34 -8.27 -7.76
C ILE A 195 10.66 -9.02 -7.91
N GLU A 196 10.65 -10.22 -8.52
CA GLU A 196 11.86 -11.00 -8.75
C GLU A 196 12.89 -10.27 -9.63
N GLU A 197 12.43 -9.49 -10.59
CA GLU A 197 13.29 -8.64 -11.41
C GLU A 197 13.89 -7.50 -10.59
N MET A 198 13.10 -6.82 -9.77
CA MET A 198 13.54 -5.65 -9.02
C MET A 198 14.40 -5.98 -7.80
N GLU A 199 14.27 -7.18 -7.22
CA GLU A 199 15.16 -7.68 -6.16
C GLU A 199 16.64 -7.73 -6.58
N LYS A 200 16.93 -7.71 -7.87
CA LYS A 200 18.30 -7.60 -8.38
C LYS A 200 18.92 -6.22 -8.17
N TYR A 201 18.09 -5.23 -7.89
CA TYR A 201 18.47 -3.82 -7.79
C TYR A 201 18.24 -3.24 -6.40
N PHE A 202 17.16 -3.62 -5.73
CA PHE A 202 16.77 -3.21 -4.38
C PHE A 202 16.20 -4.40 -3.63
N PRO A 203 16.32 -4.45 -2.30
CA PRO A 203 15.34 -5.20 -1.51
C PRO A 203 13.94 -4.64 -1.80
N VAL A 204 13.00 -5.50 -2.19
CA VAL A 204 11.62 -5.11 -2.51
C VAL A 204 10.67 -5.64 -1.45
N ILE A 205 9.80 -4.80 -0.93
CA ILE A 205 8.70 -5.22 -0.08
C ILE A 205 7.36 -4.97 -0.79
N CYS A 206 6.36 -5.79 -0.48
CA CYS A 206 4.97 -5.48 -0.78
C CYS A 206 4.36 -4.87 0.49
N GLY A 207 4.37 -3.52 0.58
CA GLY A 207 3.99 -2.79 1.79
C GLY A 207 2.50 -2.80 2.06
N GLU A 208 1.69 -2.94 1.01
CA GLU A 208 0.26 -3.12 1.16
C GLU A 208 -0.30 -4.15 0.19
N TRP A 209 -1.12 -5.04 0.72
CA TRP A 209 -1.92 -6.00 -0.03
C TRP A 209 -3.03 -6.58 0.86
N CYS A 210 -4.08 -7.13 0.26
CA CYS A 210 -5.12 -7.87 0.97
C CYS A 210 -5.74 -8.96 0.08
N LEU A 211 -6.71 -9.67 0.62
CA LEU A 211 -7.40 -10.73 -0.15
C LEU A 211 -8.63 -10.23 -0.91
N PHE A 212 -8.94 -8.93 -0.86
CA PHE A 212 -10.06 -8.38 -1.59
C PHE A 212 -9.97 -8.69 -3.07
N ASN A 213 -11.07 -9.20 -3.63
CA ASN A 213 -11.26 -9.42 -5.06
C ASN A 213 -12.75 -9.37 -5.39
N SER A 214 -13.10 -8.90 -6.58
CA SER A 214 -14.50 -8.74 -6.99
C SER A 214 -15.23 -10.07 -7.20
N LEU A 215 -14.50 -11.16 -7.47
CA LEU A 215 -15.10 -12.48 -7.61
C LEU A 215 -15.77 -12.96 -6.33
N ALA A 216 -15.06 -12.87 -5.20
CA ALA A 216 -15.60 -13.27 -3.90
C ALA A 216 -16.49 -12.19 -3.27
N CYS A 217 -16.09 -10.91 -3.36
CA CYS A 217 -16.76 -9.81 -2.67
C CYS A 217 -17.99 -9.27 -3.44
N GLY A 218 -18.02 -9.34 -4.75
CA GLY A 218 -19.12 -8.82 -5.57
C GLY A 218 -20.45 -9.53 -5.32
N CYS A 219 -20.41 -10.73 -4.74
CA CYS A 219 -21.60 -11.50 -4.38
C CYS A 219 -22.20 -11.12 -3.02
N ASP A 220 -21.47 -10.33 -2.21
CA ASP A 220 -21.87 -9.99 -0.83
C ASP A 220 -22.54 -8.63 -0.69
N THR A 221 -22.52 -7.81 -1.72
CA THR A 221 -23.09 -6.46 -1.68
C THR A 221 -24.60 -6.50 -1.80
N LYS A 222 -25.30 -6.28 -0.70
CA LYS A 222 -26.72 -5.88 -0.75
C LYS A 222 -26.76 -4.46 -1.34
N GLY A 223 -27.12 -4.36 -2.63
CA GLY A 223 -27.32 -3.07 -3.26
C GLY A 223 -26.22 -2.61 -4.23
N GLY A 224 -25.31 -3.47 -4.63
CA GLY A 224 -24.62 -3.34 -5.91
C GLY A 224 -23.59 -2.24 -6.07
N GLN A 225 -23.08 -1.65 -5.02
CA GLN A 225 -21.91 -0.78 -5.18
C GLN A 225 -20.64 -1.52 -4.75
N SER A 226 -19.91 -2.04 -5.69
CA SER A 226 -18.48 -2.24 -5.54
C SER A 226 -17.87 -0.86 -5.28
N VAL A 227 -17.12 -0.73 -4.21
CA VAL A 227 -16.41 0.52 -3.87
C VAL A 227 -15.55 0.99 -5.04
N LEU A 228 -15.20 0.11 -5.96
CA LEU A 228 -14.19 0.34 -6.98
C LEU A 228 -14.71 0.63 -8.38
N ASN A 229 -15.86 0.14 -8.81
CA ASN A 229 -16.23 0.24 -10.22
C ASN A 229 -17.69 0.58 -10.49
N GLY A 230 -18.50 0.92 -9.47
CA GLY A 230 -19.92 1.07 -9.70
C GLY A 230 -20.52 -0.17 -10.37
N VAL A 231 -20.00 -1.36 -10.06
CA VAL A 231 -20.53 -2.60 -10.56
C VAL A 231 -21.91 -2.77 -9.93
N ASP A 232 -22.91 -2.30 -10.67
CA ASP A 232 -24.29 -2.68 -10.47
C ASP A 232 -24.37 -4.19 -10.62
N GLY A 233 -24.57 -4.86 -9.52
CA GLY A 233 -24.81 -6.27 -9.65
C GLY A 233 -24.44 -7.05 -8.41
N ALA A 234 -25.34 -7.04 -7.42
CA ALA A 234 -25.52 -8.29 -6.71
C ALA A 234 -25.82 -9.34 -7.77
N LYS A 235 -24.86 -10.22 -8.08
CA LYS A 235 -25.18 -11.44 -8.83
C LYS A 235 -26.30 -12.11 -8.07
N GLU A 236 -27.41 -12.45 -8.73
CA GLU A 236 -28.55 -13.11 -8.09
C GLU A 236 -28.14 -14.44 -7.42
N GLU A 237 -27.05 -15.04 -7.87
CA GLU A 237 -26.43 -16.23 -7.30
C GLU A 237 -25.33 -15.84 -6.32
N ARG A 238 -25.58 -16.05 -5.05
CA ARG A 238 -24.58 -15.91 -3.99
C ARG A 238 -23.69 -17.14 -3.98
N LEU A 239 -22.38 -16.90 -3.93
CA LEU A 239 -21.41 -17.95 -3.66
C LEU A 239 -21.68 -18.57 -2.27
N THR A 240 -21.54 -19.86 -2.18
CA THR A 240 -21.52 -20.56 -0.88
C THR A 240 -20.25 -20.17 -0.11
N LEU A 241 -20.26 -20.42 1.19
CA LEU A 241 -19.07 -20.18 2.02
C LEU A 241 -17.87 -21.02 1.54
N ASP A 242 -18.11 -22.23 1.06
CA ASP A 242 -17.04 -23.10 0.58
C ASP A 242 -16.43 -22.58 -0.72
N GLU A 243 -17.24 -22.07 -1.66
CA GLU A 243 -16.75 -21.43 -2.88
C GLU A 243 -15.94 -20.15 -2.58
N LYS A 244 -16.39 -19.32 -1.64
CA LYS A 244 -15.61 -18.17 -1.19
C LYS A 244 -14.29 -18.57 -0.55
N ASN A 245 -14.31 -19.58 0.31
CA ASN A 245 -13.12 -20.10 0.94
C ASN A 245 -12.12 -20.63 -0.09
N GLU A 246 -12.59 -21.25 -1.16
CA GLU A 246 -11.73 -21.71 -2.27
C GLU A 246 -11.05 -20.52 -2.96
N ILE A 247 -11.83 -19.49 -3.33
CA ILE A 247 -11.30 -18.28 -3.97
C ILE A 247 -10.25 -17.61 -3.08
N TYR A 248 -10.59 -17.32 -1.82
CA TYR A 248 -9.67 -16.63 -0.93
C TYR A 248 -8.39 -17.41 -0.66
N ARG A 249 -8.46 -18.73 -0.53
CA ARG A 249 -7.26 -19.57 -0.36
C ARG A 249 -6.39 -19.58 -1.61
N ALA A 250 -6.99 -19.66 -2.78
CA ALA A 250 -6.23 -19.66 -4.03
C ALA A 250 -5.49 -18.33 -4.25
N VAL A 251 -6.18 -17.19 -4.05
CA VAL A 251 -5.55 -15.87 -4.20
C VAL A 251 -4.54 -15.58 -3.09
N ALA A 252 -4.77 -16.06 -1.86
CA ALA A 252 -3.81 -15.93 -0.78
C ALA A 252 -2.52 -16.70 -1.06
N ASP A 253 -2.65 -17.94 -1.56
CA ASP A 253 -1.48 -18.76 -1.88
C ASP A 253 -0.67 -18.14 -3.02
N ALA A 254 -1.32 -17.70 -4.10
CA ALA A 254 -0.65 -17.06 -5.22
C ALA A 254 0.07 -15.76 -4.81
N GLN A 255 -0.60 -14.89 -4.06
CA GLN A 255 -0.01 -13.63 -3.58
C GLN A 255 1.16 -13.90 -2.63
N LEU A 256 1.04 -14.81 -1.67
CA LEU A 256 2.14 -15.15 -0.77
C LEU A 256 3.34 -15.75 -1.51
N GLN A 257 3.13 -16.54 -2.56
CA GLN A 257 4.22 -17.05 -3.39
C GLN A 257 4.95 -15.91 -4.11
N ALA A 258 4.20 -14.94 -4.63
CA ALA A 258 4.79 -13.77 -5.27
C ALA A 258 5.58 -12.89 -4.28
N TRP A 259 5.00 -12.60 -3.10
CA TRP A 259 5.68 -11.77 -2.10
C TRP A 259 6.93 -12.43 -1.49
N GLN A 260 7.00 -13.76 -1.48
CA GLN A 260 8.20 -14.51 -1.07
C GLN A 260 9.38 -14.37 -2.04
N LYS A 261 9.17 -13.81 -3.24
CA LYS A 261 10.27 -13.45 -4.15
C LYS A 261 10.95 -12.14 -3.75
N GLY A 262 10.27 -11.32 -2.96
CA GLY A 262 10.80 -10.09 -2.39
C GLY A 262 11.36 -10.29 -0.98
N SER A 263 11.76 -9.18 -0.38
CA SER A 263 12.39 -9.12 0.94
C SER A 263 11.39 -9.08 2.10
N GLY A 264 10.08 -8.92 1.83
CA GLY A 264 9.04 -8.91 2.85
C GLY A 264 7.70 -8.41 2.37
N TYR A 265 6.72 -8.44 3.25
CA TYR A 265 5.38 -7.95 2.95
C TYR A 265 4.61 -7.56 4.20
N PHE A 266 3.63 -6.63 4.06
CA PHE A 266 2.73 -6.17 5.10
C PHE A 266 1.30 -6.25 4.62
N TYR A 267 0.43 -6.89 5.41
CA TYR A 267 -0.99 -7.01 5.09
C TYR A 267 -1.75 -5.73 5.47
N TRP A 268 -2.56 -5.20 4.59
CA TRP A 268 -3.43 -4.07 4.87
C TRP A 268 -4.88 -4.52 5.14
N SER A 269 -5.30 -4.56 6.40
CA SER A 269 -4.56 -4.23 7.61
C SER A 269 -4.71 -5.35 8.64
N TYR A 270 -3.99 -5.25 9.77
CA TYR A 270 -4.06 -6.26 10.82
C TYR A 270 -5.47 -6.42 11.38
N LYS A 271 -6.20 -5.28 11.61
CA LYS A 271 -7.52 -5.30 12.22
C LYS A 271 -8.32 -4.06 11.81
N LEU A 272 -9.55 -4.29 11.37
CA LEU A 272 -10.54 -3.25 11.13
C LEU A 272 -11.41 -3.04 12.38
N LEU A 273 -11.88 -1.81 12.58
CA LEU A 273 -12.87 -1.48 13.60
C LEU A 273 -14.32 -1.69 13.10
N THR A 274 -14.50 -1.91 11.80
CA THR A 274 -15.83 -2.12 11.18
C THR A 274 -16.45 -3.42 11.67
N ASP A 275 -17.65 -3.33 12.24
CA ASP A 275 -18.45 -4.47 12.62
C ASP A 275 -19.30 -4.94 11.43
N THR A 276 -18.80 -5.93 10.70
CA THR A 276 -19.47 -6.49 9.53
C THR A 276 -20.63 -7.42 9.88
N VAL A 277 -20.77 -7.79 11.15
CA VAL A 277 -21.85 -8.70 11.63
C VAL A 277 -23.12 -7.91 11.96
N ASN A 278 -23.00 -6.80 12.67
CA ASN A 278 -24.12 -6.02 13.19
C ASN A 278 -24.46 -4.81 12.32
N GLU A 279 -23.49 -4.23 11.67
CA GLU A 279 -23.72 -3.20 10.66
C GLU A 279 -24.10 -3.91 9.37
N ASN A 280 -25.22 -3.61 8.74
CA ASN A 280 -25.59 -4.15 7.43
C ASN A 280 -24.53 -3.88 6.34
N GLY A 281 -23.28 -4.13 6.73
CA GLY A 281 -22.08 -3.80 6.04
C GLY A 281 -21.76 -4.79 4.94
N TRP A 282 -20.93 -4.33 4.08
CA TRP A 282 -20.36 -5.11 3.01
C TRP A 282 -19.37 -6.15 3.57
N LEU A 283 -19.70 -7.43 3.44
CA LEU A 283 -18.90 -8.53 3.95
C LEU A 283 -17.49 -8.60 3.31
N GLY A 284 -17.28 -7.93 2.18
CA GLY A 284 -15.98 -7.79 1.56
C GLY A 284 -14.93 -7.15 2.47
N TRP A 285 -15.32 -6.39 3.50
CA TRP A 285 -14.40 -5.84 4.49
C TRP A 285 -13.63 -6.90 5.28
N ASP A 286 -14.16 -8.12 5.40
CA ASP A 286 -13.44 -9.20 6.09
C ASP A 286 -12.11 -9.52 5.43
N SER A 287 -12.02 -9.37 4.11
CA SER A 287 -10.80 -9.58 3.34
C SER A 287 -9.70 -8.50 3.54
N TRP A 288 -10.03 -7.41 4.22
CA TRP A 288 -9.11 -6.36 4.64
C TRP A 288 -8.63 -6.51 6.09
N ASP A 289 -9.17 -7.45 6.84
CA ASP A 289 -8.83 -7.74 8.24
C ASP A 289 -8.05 -9.04 8.34
N LEU A 290 -6.74 -8.96 8.56
CA LEU A 290 -5.87 -10.12 8.66
C LEU A 290 -6.34 -11.12 9.75
N GLY A 291 -6.79 -10.61 10.90
CA GLY A 291 -7.28 -11.45 11.99
C GLY A 291 -8.48 -12.30 11.54
N ARG A 292 -9.45 -11.69 10.86
CA ARG A 292 -10.62 -12.39 10.30
C ARG A 292 -10.22 -13.39 9.22
N CYS A 293 -9.30 -13.02 8.31
CA CYS A 293 -8.80 -13.94 7.29
C CYS A 293 -8.14 -15.17 7.89
N VAL A 294 -7.42 -15.01 9.01
CA VAL A 294 -6.83 -16.14 9.76
C VAL A 294 -7.91 -17.00 10.40
N ASP A 295 -8.92 -16.38 11.03
CA ASP A 295 -10.03 -17.10 11.68
C ASP A 295 -10.87 -17.89 10.67
N PHE A 296 -11.10 -17.35 9.48
CA PHE A 296 -11.75 -18.01 8.35
C PHE A 296 -10.87 -19.06 7.65
N LYS A 297 -9.59 -19.15 8.01
CA LYS A 297 -8.62 -20.09 7.42
C LYS A 297 -8.43 -19.88 5.92
N TRP A 298 -8.39 -18.62 5.51
CA TRP A 298 -8.13 -18.26 4.12
C TRP A 298 -6.64 -18.31 3.77
N PHE A 299 -5.76 -18.20 4.75
CA PHE A 299 -4.32 -18.39 4.53
C PHE A 299 -3.94 -19.87 4.51
N PRO A 300 -2.96 -20.26 3.67
CA PRO A 300 -2.44 -21.61 3.68
C PRO A 300 -1.87 -21.93 5.08
N THR A 301 -2.27 -23.08 5.63
CA THR A 301 -1.67 -23.56 6.86
C THR A 301 -0.20 -23.87 6.61
N GLN A 302 0.70 -23.18 7.29
CA GLN A 302 2.12 -23.55 7.24
C GLN A 302 2.22 -25.02 7.69
N LYS A 303 2.67 -25.89 6.78
CA LYS A 303 3.08 -27.23 7.20
C LYS A 303 4.23 -27.02 8.17
N LYS A 304 4.04 -27.37 9.45
CA LYS A 304 5.15 -27.45 10.40
C LYS A 304 6.14 -28.47 9.83
N ASN A 305 7.26 -27.96 9.30
CA ASN A 305 8.40 -28.80 9.00
C ASN A 305 9.04 -29.31 10.27
#